data_6f0d3d9e75157ca3f6999eea5520cb25
#
_entry.id   6f0d3d9e75157ca3f6999eea5520cb25
#
_cell.length_a   1.000
_cell.length_b   1.000
_cell.length_c   1.000
_cell.angle_alpha   90.00
_cell.angle_beta   90.00
_cell.angle_gamma   90.00
#
_symmetry.space_group_name_H-M   'P 1'
#
loop_
_entity.id
_entity.type
_entity.pdbx_description
1 polymer ?
#
loop_
_entity_poly.entity_id
_entity_poly.type
_entity_poly.pdbx_seq_one_letter_code
_entity_poly.pdbx_strand_id
1 'polypeptide(L)'
;MRRSRLRRKARSLGAPVVSVIIPAMNEHRTIGRVIQNAFQVHPQTEVIVVVNGSTDGTERIAAKSGARLIVHARPLGHDVGRSIGTREARGDVLLFLDADIVIPAKELKPLIAAVRDGTDVALNKYEGPKNKFNVHSVILAKHALNIALRRTDLGGASMTTIPHAISRKALDTIGPQLLCIPPKAQAAAVIAGLHVRAVHYIDVGRPNPIKRKHIRRADPLESLIVGDHIEALASLISATGSRGRHPDNLRNRSMAR
;
A
#
# COMPACT_ATOMS: atom_id res chain seq x y z
N MET A 1 -20.80 10.66 -47.02
CA MET A 1 -20.45 9.76 -45.92
C MET A 1 -18.97 9.87 -45.61
N ARG A 2 -18.56 10.66 -44.60
CA ARG A 2 -17.17 10.80 -44.18
C ARG A 2 -17.02 10.05 -42.85
N ARG A 3 -16.35 8.89 -42.83
CA ARG A 3 -15.92 8.19 -41.63
C ARG A 3 -14.68 8.90 -41.08
N SER A 4 -14.82 9.66 -40.01
CA SER A 4 -13.70 10.23 -39.25
C SER A 4 -13.00 9.10 -38.47
N ARG A 5 -11.84 8.67 -38.96
CA ARG A 5 -10.90 7.84 -38.22
C ARG A 5 -10.20 8.72 -37.20
N LEU A 6 -10.68 8.73 -35.97
CA LEU A 6 -9.88 9.14 -34.77
C LEU A 6 -8.84 8.05 -34.50
N ARG A 7 -7.74 8.08 -35.23
CA ARG A 7 -6.50 7.42 -34.77
C ARG A 7 -6.00 8.20 -33.56
N ARG A 8 -6.24 7.69 -32.35
CA ARG A 8 -5.45 8.09 -31.18
C ARG A 8 -3.99 7.79 -31.51
N LYS A 9 -3.18 8.85 -31.69
CA LYS A 9 -1.72 8.77 -31.74
C LYS A 9 -1.28 8.09 -30.44
N ALA A 10 -0.80 6.85 -30.53
CA ALA A 10 0.00 6.26 -29.48
C ALA A 10 1.24 7.16 -29.33
N ARG A 11 1.26 8.00 -28.30
CA ARG A 11 2.49 8.69 -27.90
C ARG A 11 3.50 7.59 -27.57
N SER A 12 4.64 7.57 -28.25
CA SER A 12 5.85 6.89 -27.77
C SER A 12 6.30 7.65 -26.50
N LEU A 13 5.64 7.35 -25.39
CA LEU A 13 6.06 7.80 -24.07
C LEU A 13 7.37 7.07 -23.79
N GLY A 14 8.45 7.80 -23.45
CA GLY A 14 9.66 7.22 -22.87
C GLY A 14 9.32 6.30 -21.70
N ALA A 15 10.30 5.62 -21.12
CA ALA A 15 10.10 4.74 -19.97
C ALA A 15 9.18 5.40 -18.93
N PRO A 16 8.23 4.67 -18.31
CA PRO A 16 7.34 5.25 -17.31
C PRO A 16 8.14 5.75 -16.10
N VAL A 17 7.75 6.92 -15.58
CA VAL A 17 8.29 7.47 -14.33
C VAL A 17 7.52 6.92 -13.14
N VAL A 18 6.23 6.71 -13.30
CA VAL A 18 5.32 6.22 -12.26
C VAL A 18 4.63 4.94 -12.70
N SER A 19 4.71 3.89 -11.88
CA SER A 19 3.89 2.71 -11.99
C SER A 19 2.82 2.72 -10.90
N VAL A 20 1.55 2.71 -11.28
CA VAL A 20 0.43 2.60 -10.32
C VAL A 20 -0.03 1.15 -10.29
N ILE A 21 0.00 0.53 -9.11
CA ILE A 21 -0.37 -0.86 -8.87
C ILE A 21 -1.73 -0.90 -8.17
N ILE A 22 -2.70 -1.61 -8.77
CA ILE A 22 -4.08 -1.69 -8.30
C ILE A 22 -4.52 -3.15 -8.25
N PRO A 23 -4.45 -3.82 -7.08
CA PRO A 23 -5.15 -5.09 -6.89
C PRO A 23 -6.66 -4.86 -6.95
N ALA A 24 -7.39 -5.75 -7.63
CA ALA A 24 -8.83 -5.63 -7.77
C ALA A 24 -9.53 -6.98 -7.67
N MET A 25 -10.57 -7.06 -6.84
CA MET A 25 -11.45 -8.22 -6.73
C MET A 25 -12.90 -7.76 -6.55
N ASN A 26 -13.72 -7.98 -7.59
CA ASN A 26 -15.14 -7.61 -7.60
C ASN A 26 -15.42 -6.12 -7.35
N GLU A 27 -14.72 -5.25 -8.11
CA GLU A 27 -14.78 -3.79 -7.99
C GLU A 27 -15.28 -3.10 -9.27
N HIS A 28 -16.27 -3.71 -9.97
CA HIS A 28 -16.79 -3.18 -11.25
C HIS A 28 -17.34 -1.74 -11.14
N ARG A 29 -17.78 -1.30 -9.94
CA ARG A 29 -18.39 0.04 -9.73
C ARG A 29 -17.36 1.15 -9.64
N THR A 30 -16.15 0.85 -9.21
CA THR A 30 -15.12 1.84 -8.83
C THR A 30 -13.90 1.79 -9.72
N ILE A 31 -13.49 0.60 -10.18
CA ILE A 31 -12.22 0.37 -10.87
C ILE A 31 -11.97 1.31 -12.06
N GLY A 32 -12.99 1.62 -12.87
CA GLY A 32 -12.85 2.52 -14.02
C GLY A 32 -12.43 3.94 -13.60
N ARG A 33 -13.03 4.48 -12.52
CA ARG A 33 -12.70 5.80 -11.97
C ARG A 33 -11.34 5.80 -11.29
N VAL A 34 -10.97 4.73 -10.59
CA VAL A 34 -9.66 4.57 -9.95
C VAL A 34 -8.57 4.61 -11.03
N ILE A 35 -8.70 3.83 -12.10
CA ILE A 35 -7.75 3.82 -13.23
C ILE A 35 -7.67 5.19 -13.90
N GLN A 36 -8.79 5.87 -14.11
CA GLN A 36 -8.81 7.20 -14.73
C GLN A 36 -8.01 8.21 -13.89
N ASN A 37 -8.20 8.24 -12.56
CA ASN A 37 -7.42 9.09 -11.68
C ASN A 37 -5.94 8.69 -11.63
N ALA A 38 -5.65 7.38 -11.65
CA ALA A 38 -4.28 6.86 -11.67
C ALA A 38 -3.49 7.37 -12.88
N PHE A 39 -4.07 7.40 -14.08
CA PHE A 39 -3.40 7.94 -15.27
C PHE A 39 -3.13 9.46 -15.22
N GLN A 40 -3.78 10.19 -14.31
CA GLN A 40 -3.63 11.64 -14.18
C GLN A 40 -2.58 12.07 -13.15
N VAL A 41 -1.92 11.13 -12.47
CA VAL A 41 -0.93 11.46 -11.43
C VAL A 41 0.38 12.00 -12.02
N HIS A 42 0.78 11.51 -13.22
CA HIS A 42 1.97 11.96 -13.94
C HIS A 42 1.82 11.70 -15.45
N PRO A 43 2.39 12.53 -16.36
CA PRO A 43 2.30 12.32 -17.82
C PRO A 43 2.87 10.98 -18.30
N GLN A 44 3.92 10.47 -17.62
CA GLN A 44 4.58 9.20 -17.90
C GLN A 44 4.18 8.17 -16.86
N THR A 45 2.86 7.86 -16.79
CA THR A 45 2.30 6.86 -15.88
C THR A 45 1.91 5.60 -16.64
N GLU A 46 2.32 4.45 -16.14
CA GLU A 46 1.68 3.17 -16.43
C GLU A 46 0.76 2.78 -15.27
N VAL A 47 -0.33 2.11 -15.60
CA VAL A 47 -1.27 1.56 -14.61
C VAL A 47 -1.34 0.05 -14.79
N ILE A 48 -1.07 -0.68 -13.73
CA ILE A 48 -1.07 -2.14 -13.67
C ILE A 48 -2.20 -2.58 -12.75
N VAL A 49 -3.17 -3.30 -13.30
CA VAL A 49 -4.29 -3.86 -12.53
C VAL A 49 -4.09 -5.36 -12.39
N VAL A 50 -4.04 -5.84 -11.17
CA VAL A 50 -3.99 -7.28 -10.86
C VAL A 50 -5.40 -7.73 -10.50
N VAL A 51 -6.08 -8.37 -11.46
CA VAL A 51 -7.43 -8.91 -11.27
C VAL A 51 -7.31 -10.24 -10.53
N ASN A 52 -7.86 -10.29 -9.33
CA ASN A 52 -7.67 -11.34 -8.35
C ASN A 52 -8.96 -12.15 -8.15
N GLY A 53 -9.31 -13.02 -9.10
CA GLY A 53 -10.48 -13.89 -9.03
C GLY A 53 -11.82 -13.15 -9.13
N SER A 54 -11.90 -12.06 -9.91
CA SER A 54 -13.15 -11.30 -10.09
C SER A 54 -14.14 -12.02 -11.00
N THR A 55 -15.43 -11.93 -10.63
CA THR A 55 -16.55 -12.57 -11.36
C THR A 55 -17.63 -11.56 -11.82
N ASP A 56 -17.47 -10.28 -11.48
CA ASP A 56 -18.49 -9.21 -11.64
C ASP A 56 -18.29 -8.31 -12.87
N GLY A 57 -17.32 -8.63 -13.72
CA GLY A 57 -16.98 -7.81 -14.90
C GLY A 57 -15.92 -6.74 -14.64
N THR A 58 -15.27 -6.70 -13.47
CA THR A 58 -14.12 -5.84 -13.14
C THR A 58 -13.05 -5.90 -14.22
N GLU A 59 -12.66 -7.11 -14.67
CA GLU A 59 -11.68 -7.34 -15.72
C GLU A 59 -12.04 -6.60 -17.01
N ARG A 60 -13.29 -6.73 -17.48
CA ARG A 60 -13.77 -6.10 -18.72
C ARG A 60 -13.68 -4.58 -18.66
N ILE A 61 -13.97 -3.98 -17.50
CA ILE A 61 -13.89 -2.52 -17.31
C ILE A 61 -12.43 -2.08 -17.30
N ALA A 62 -11.58 -2.79 -16.56
CA ALA A 62 -10.16 -2.48 -16.49
C ALA A 62 -9.48 -2.60 -17.87
N ALA A 63 -9.80 -3.63 -18.68
CA ALA A 63 -9.29 -3.80 -20.03
C ALA A 63 -9.63 -2.63 -20.95
N LYS A 64 -10.85 -2.08 -20.83
CA LYS A 64 -11.30 -0.91 -21.63
C LYS A 64 -10.66 0.41 -21.19
N SER A 65 -10.11 0.47 -19.99
CA SER A 65 -9.54 1.69 -19.41
C SER A 65 -8.09 1.96 -19.83
N GLY A 66 -7.46 1.07 -20.62
CA GLY A 66 -6.09 1.23 -21.10
C GLY A 66 -5.01 0.82 -20.09
N ALA A 67 -5.38 0.23 -18.96
CA ALA A 67 -4.45 -0.33 -17.99
C ALA A 67 -3.85 -1.66 -18.52
N ARG A 68 -2.63 -1.97 -18.06
CA ARG A 68 -2.03 -3.29 -18.25
C ARG A 68 -2.65 -4.25 -17.23
N LEU A 69 -3.16 -5.38 -17.71
CA LEU A 69 -3.82 -6.36 -16.86
C LEU A 69 -2.94 -7.58 -16.60
N ILE A 70 -3.04 -8.05 -15.35
CA ILE A 70 -2.59 -9.38 -14.92
C ILE A 70 -3.81 -10.06 -14.32
N VAL A 71 -4.26 -11.16 -14.93
CA VAL A 71 -5.52 -11.80 -14.55
C VAL A 71 -5.25 -13.15 -13.91
N HIS A 72 -5.81 -13.35 -12.72
CA HIS A 72 -5.84 -14.63 -12.03
C HIS A 72 -7.28 -15.10 -11.88
N ALA A 73 -7.58 -16.31 -12.34
CA ALA A 73 -8.92 -16.89 -12.31
C ALA A 73 -9.38 -17.22 -10.88
N ARG A 74 -8.45 -17.48 -9.95
CA ARG A 74 -8.74 -17.81 -8.55
C ARG A 74 -8.21 -16.71 -7.63
N PRO A 75 -8.92 -16.42 -6.50
CA PRO A 75 -8.42 -15.52 -5.49
C PRO A 75 -7.04 -15.93 -4.95
N LEU A 76 -6.11 -14.98 -4.89
CA LEU A 76 -4.74 -15.17 -4.40
C LEU A 76 -4.59 -14.83 -2.92
N GLY A 77 -5.59 -14.19 -2.33
CA GLY A 77 -5.53 -13.61 -0.99
C GLY A 77 -5.29 -12.10 -0.97
N HIS A 78 -5.37 -11.55 0.23
CA HIS A 78 -5.18 -10.13 0.48
C HIS A 78 -3.73 -9.72 0.21
N ASP A 79 -3.53 -8.54 -0.34
CA ASP A 79 -2.22 -7.91 -0.64
C ASP A 79 -1.30 -8.64 -1.63
N VAL A 80 -1.52 -9.93 -1.98
CA VAL A 80 -0.68 -10.69 -2.93
C VAL A 80 -0.60 -9.99 -4.29
N GLY A 81 -1.69 -9.37 -4.73
CA GLY A 81 -1.72 -8.61 -5.98
C GLY A 81 -0.72 -7.43 -6.02
N ARG A 82 -0.34 -6.85 -4.86
CA ARG A 82 0.68 -5.80 -4.78
C ARG A 82 2.05 -6.35 -5.16
N SER A 83 2.43 -7.50 -4.62
CA SER A 83 3.68 -8.19 -4.95
C SER A 83 3.74 -8.56 -6.45
N ILE A 84 2.65 -9.07 -7.01
CA ILE A 84 2.58 -9.46 -8.42
C ILE A 84 2.72 -8.22 -9.33
N GLY A 85 1.96 -7.16 -9.06
CA GLY A 85 1.98 -5.95 -9.87
C GLY A 85 3.34 -5.26 -9.88
N THR A 86 4.08 -5.30 -8.77
CA THR A 86 5.41 -4.66 -8.71
C THR A 86 6.48 -5.37 -9.53
N ARG A 87 6.37 -6.67 -9.76
CA ARG A 87 7.29 -7.40 -10.64
C ARG A 87 7.20 -6.96 -12.10
N GLU A 88 6.06 -6.43 -12.48
CA GLU A 88 5.76 -5.95 -13.82
C GLU A 88 5.95 -4.43 -13.97
N ALA A 89 6.15 -3.73 -12.85
CA ALA A 89 6.31 -2.29 -12.80
C ALA A 89 7.68 -1.85 -13.32
N ARG A 90 7.71 -0.81 -14.17
CA ARG A 90 8.92 -0.28 -14.80
C ARG A 90 9.29 1.12 -14.35
N GLY A 91 8.38 1.81 -13.65
CA GLY A 91 8.58 3.17 -13.17
C GLY A 91 9.54 3.25 -11.99
N ASP A 92 10.15 4.43 -11.79
CA ASP A 92 11.02 4.71 -10.65
C ASP A 92 10.23 4.93 -9.36
N VAL A 93 8.99 5.38 -9.49
CA VAL A 93 8.02 5.55 -8.38
C VAL A 93 6.91 4.53 -8.51
N LEU A 94 6.67 3.76 -7.47
CA LEU A 94 5.57 2.80 -7.39
C LEU A 94 4.50 3.33 -6.44
N LEU A 95 3.32 3.62 -6.98
CA LEU A 95 2.16 4.08 -6.22
C LEU A 95 1.16 2.93 -6.07
N PHE A 96 0.70 2.67 -4.85
CA PHE A 96 -0.26 1.62 -4.54
C PHE A 96 -1.63 2.23 -4.25
N LEU A 97 -2.66 1.68 -4.89
CA LEU A 97 -4.06 2.07 -4.72
C LEU A 97 -4.91 0.82 -4.51
N ASP A 98 -6.04 0.98 -3.79
CA ASP A 98 -7.09 -0.03 -3.73
C ASP A 98 -8.16 0.27 -4.80
N ALA A 99 -8.76 -0.77 -5.34
CA ALA A 99 -9.73 -0.65 -6.45
C ALA A 99 -11.10 -0.13 -6.00
N ASP A 100 -11.42 -0.17 -4.70
CA ASP A 100 -12.70 0.22 -4.11
C ASP A 100 -12.74 1.70 -3.67
N ILE A 101 -11.57 2.38 -3.58
CA ILE A 101 -11.46 3.76 -3.11
C ILE A 101 -11.06 4.71 -4.24
N VAL A 102 -11.98 5.58 -4.66
CA VAL A 102 -11.71 6.57 -5.70
C VAL A 102 -11.05 7.82 -5.08
N ILE A 103 -9.75 7.97 -5.30
CA ILE A 103 -8.97 9.11 -4.80
C ILE A 103 -8.64 10.04 -5.98
N PRO A 104 -8.92 11.35 -5.89
CA PRO A 104 -8.55 12.30 -6.93
C PRO A 104 -7.02 12.34 -7.14
N ALA A 105 -6.57 12.45 -8.40
CA ALA A 105 -5.14 12.49 -8.74
C ALA A 105 -4.37 13.58 -8.00
N LYS A 106 -4.99 14.73 -7.71
CA LYS A 106 -4.37 15.83 -6.94
C LYS A 106 -3.91 15.42 -5.55
N GLU A 107 -4.68 14.53 -4.89
CA GLU A 107 -4.35 14.01 -3.55
C GLU A 107 -3.22 12.95 -3.59
N LEU A 108 -3.02 12.30 -4.73
CA LEU A 108 -1.99 11.28 -4.92
C LEU A 108 -0.61 11.88 -5.27
N LYS A 109 -0.60 13.03 -5.96
CA LYS A 109 0.63 13.69 -6.42
C LYS A 109 1.64 14.01 -5.31
N PRO A 110 1.25 14.43 -4.09
CA PRO A 110 2.21 14.68 -3.01
C PRO A 110 3.03 13.45 -2.60
N LEU A 111 2.46 12.23 -2.66
CA LEU A 111 3.20 11.00 -2.38
C LEU A 111 4.27 10.74 -3.44
N ILE A 112 3.95 10.96 -4.71
CA ILE A 112 4.88 10.81 -5.84
C ILE A 112 6.00 11.85 -5.74
N ALA A 113 5.65 13.12 -5.48
CA ALA A 113 6.60 14.21 -5.32
C ALA A 113 7.61 13.89 -4.19
N ALA A 114 7.13 13.43 -3.03
CA ALA A 114 8.00 13.07 -1.92
C ALA A 114 9.00 11.97 -2.28
N VAL A 115 8.57 10.95 -3.05
CA VAL A 115 9.50 9.90 -3.50
C VAL A 115 10.54 10.47 -4.48
N ARG A 116 10.14 11.32 -5.40
CA ARG A 116 11.07 11.98 -6.35
C ARG A 116 12.06 12.92 -5.65
N ASP A 117 11.66 13.48 -4.49
CA ASP A 117 12.47 14.33 -3.64
C ASP A 117 13.32 13.54 -2.62
N GLY A 118 13.47 12.21 -2.79
CA GLY A 118 14.41 11.39 -2.02
C GLY A 118 13.78 10.62 -0.84
N THR A 119 12.45 10.62 -0.67
CA THR A 119 11.79 9.72 0.28
C THR A 119 11.74 8.32 -0.33
N ASP A 120 12.21 7.28 0.39
CA ASP A 120 12.16 5.91 -0.11
C ASP A 120 10.76 5.29 0.05
N VAL A 121 10.05 5.62 1.15
CA VAL A 121 8.69 5.18 1.43
C VAL A 121 7.84 6.35 1.89
N ALA A 122 6.91 6.80 1.07
CA ALA A 122 5.98 7.90 1.31
C ALA A 122 4.62 7.35 1.75
N LEU A 123 4.29 7.49 3.04
CA LEU A 123 3.06 6.96 3.65
C LEU A 123 1.94 8.01 3.69
N ASN A 124 0.70 7.53 3.60
CA ASN A 124 -0.47 8.32 3.97
C ASN A 124 -0.46 8.59 5.47
N LYS A 125 -0.65 9.86 5.87
CA LYS A 125 -0.76 10.27 7.29
C LYS A 125 -2.06 9.82 7.97
N TYR A 126 -2.90 9.04 7.30
CA TYR A 126 -4.15 8.54 7.88
C TYR A 126 -3.87 7.49 8.96
N GLU A 127 -4.22 7.82 10.20
CA GLU A 127 -4.00 6.98 11.38
C GLU A 127 -5.23 6.17 11.79
N GLY A 128 -6.37 6.39 11.12
CA GLY A 128 -7.66 5.81 11.49
C GLY A 128 -8.52 6.73 12.35
N PRO A 129 -9.73 6.28 12.75
CA PRO A 129 -10.62 7.04 13.61
C PRO A 129 -9.98 7.27 15.00
N LYS A 130 -9.96 8.53 15.46
CA LYS A 130 -9.39 8.89 16.77
C LYS A 130 -10.45 8.82 17.90
N ASN A 131 -11.24 7.76 17.97
CA ASN A 131 -12.13 7.55 19.11
C ASN A 131 -11.35 7.05 20.32
N LYS A 132 -11.27 7.84 21.37
CA LYS A 132 -10.46 7.55 22.57
C LYS A 132 -10.97 6.34 23.39
N PHE A 133 -12.24 5.97 23.23
CA PHE A 133 -12.86 4.94 24.10
C PHE A 133 -12.87 3.53 23.47
N ASN A 134 -12.68 3.42 22.15
CA ASN A 134 -12.67 2.12 21.49
C ASN A 134 -11.75 2.18 20.26
N VAL A 135 -10.46 2.00 20.51
CA VAL A 135 -9.46 2.02 19.43
C VAL A 135 -9.43 0.65 18.77
N HIS A 136 -9.61 0.63 17.44
CA HIS A 136 -9.59 -0.60 16.64
C HIS A 136 -8.21 -1.29 16.74
N SER A 137 -8.17 -2.62 16.86
CA SER A 137 -6.93 -3.41 17.07
C SER A 137 -5.88 -3.16 16.00
N VAL A 138 -6.29 -2.97 14.73
CA VAL A 138 -5.39 -2.63 13.62
C VAL A 138 -4.68 -1.29 13.85
N ILE A 139 -5.36 -0.30 14.43
CA ILE A 139 -4.75 1.00 14.76
C ILE A 139 -3.69 0.81 15.85
N LEU A 140 -4.03 0.05 16.89
CA LEU A 140 -3.08 -0.29 17.97
C LEU A 140 -1.87 -1.02 17.43
N ALA A 141 -2.06 -2.01 16.54
CA ALA A 141 -0.98 -2.78 15.94
C ALA A 141 -0.03 -1.90 15.10
N LYS A 142 -0.56 -0.92 14.33
CA LYS A 142 0.26 0.06 13.58
C LYS A 142 1.13 0.90 14.50
N HIS A 143 0.55 1.46 15.58
CA HIS A 143 1.30 2.24 16.56
C HIS A 143 2.34 1.39 17.28
N ALA A 144 1.99 0.17 17.70
CA ALA A 144 2.90 -0.75 18.38
C ALA A 144 4.11 -1.07 17.50
N LEU A 145 3.89 -1.36 16.22
CA LEU A 145 4.98 -1.62 15.26
C LEU A 145 5.89 -0.39 15.13
N ASN A 146 5.33 0.81 14.93
CA ASN A 146 6.13 2.03 14.78
C ASN A 146 6.92 2.38 16.05
N ILE A 147 6.36 2.16 17.23
CA ILE A 147 7.09 2.30 18.50
C ILE A 147 8.23 1.28 18.58
N ALA A 148 7.96 0.01 18.27
CA ALA A 148 8.99 -1.05 18.29
C ALA A 148 10.13 -0.76 17.29
N LEU A 149 9.82 -0.19 16.14
CA LEU A 149 10.79 0.25 15.13
C LEU A 149 11.54 1.55 15.51
N ARG A 150 11.23 2.15 16.67
CA ARG A 150 11.75 3.46 17.12
C ARG A 150 11.40 4.61 16.14
N ARG A 151 10.22 4.52 15.51
CA ARG A 151 9.68 5.48 14.54
C ARG A 151 8.35 6.06 15.04
N THR A 152 8.39 6.62 16.26
CA THR A 152 7.23 7.28 16.88
C THR A 152 6.74 8.50 16.10
N ASP A 153 7.62 9.09 15.27
CA ASP A 153 7.30 10.16 14.32
C ASP A 153 6.27 9.76 13.27
N LEU A 154 6.12 8.46 12.98
CA LEU A 154 5.14 7.95 12.03
C LEU A 154 3.72 7.83 12.64
N GLY A 155 3.58 7.86 13.98
CA GLY A 155 2.28 7.63 14.63
C GLY A 155 1.65 6.31 14.18
N GLY A 156 0.45 6.36 13.61
CA GLY A 156 -0.27 5.22 13.00
C GLY A 156 -0.12 5.11 11.48
N ALA A 157 0.75 5.92 10.85
CA ALA A 157 1.01 5.81 9.42
C ALA A 157 1.69 4.48 9.08
N SER A 158 1.22 3.79 8.05
CA SER A 158 1.66 2.43 7.74
C SER A 158 1.50 2.10 6.26
N MET A 159 2.35 1.19 5.74
CA MET A 159 2.18 0.60 4.41
C MET A 159 0.91 -0.26 4.30
N THR A 160 0.29 -0.64 5.40
CA THR A 160 -1.05 -1.24 5.42
C THR A 160 -2.12 -0.25 4.94
N THR A 161 -1.90 1.06 5.13
CA THR A 161 -2.83 2.11 4.70
C THR A 161 -2.55 2.52 3.27
N ILE A 162 -3.53 2.38 2.39
CA ILE A 162 -3.49 2.87 1.02
C ILE A 162 -4.11 4.29 0.98
N PRO A 163 -3.61 5.20 0.11
CA PRO A 163 -2.47 5.03 -0.77
C PRO A 163 -1.12 5.22 -0.06
N HIS A 164 -0.08 4.62 -0.63
CA HIS A 164 1.30 4.93 -0.32
C HIS A 164 2.16 4.81 -1.58
N ALA A 165 3.37 5.39 -1.57
CA ALA A 165 4.30 5.26 -2.68
C ALA A 165 5.69 4.84 -2.18
N ILE A 166 6.43 4.10 -3.02
CA ILE A 166 7.80 3.70 -2.73
C ILE A 166 8.70 4.01 -3.92
N SER A 167 9.98 4.22 -3.66
CA SER A 167 11.01 4.32 -4.69
C SER A 167 11.37 2.95 -5.27
N ARG A 168 11.93 2.92 -6.48
CA ARG A 168 12.53 1.71 -7.06
C ARG A 168 13.59 1.13 -6.13
N LYS A 169 14.45 1.99 -5.58
CA LYS A 169 15.46 1.63 -4.57
C LYS A 169 14.83 0.89 -3.38
N ALA A 170 13.69 1.39 -2.86
CA ALA A 170 12.99 0.72 -1.76
C ALA A 170 12.51 -0.67 -2.17
N LEU A 171 11.88 -0.80 -3.35
CA LEU A 171 11.43 -2.11 -3.86
C LEU A 171 12.59 -3.08 -3.99
N ASP A 172 13.71 -2.65 -4.58
CA ASP A 172 14.88 -3.51 -4.80
C ASP A 172 15.54 -3.92 -3.47
N THR A 173 15.48 -3.04 -2.44
CA THR A 173 16.01 -3.31 -1.11
C THR A 173 15.16 -4.30 -0.31
N ILE A 174 13.83 -4.10 -0.29
CA ILE A 174 12.92 -4.95 0.51
C ILE A 174 12.48 -6.22 -0.21
N GLY A 175 12.51 -6.19 -1.54
CA GLY A 175 12.02 -7.26 -2.41
C GLY A 175 10.49 -7.23 -2.61
N PRO A 176 10.00 -7.54 -3.81
CA PRO A 176 8.58 -7.49 -4.14
C PRO A 176 7.72 -8.45 -3.30
N GLN A 177 8.29 -9.56 -2.85
CA GLN A 177 7.58 -10.59 -2.08
C GLN A 177 7.10 -10.09 -0.71
N LEU A 178 7.79 -9.13 -0.08
CA LEU A 178 7.35 -8.59 1.22
C LEU A 178 6.12 -7.70 1.10
N LEU A 179 5.78 -7.22 -0.10
CA LEU A 179 4.61 -6.36 -0.30
C LEU A 179 3.26 -7.09 -0.15
N CYS A 180 3.27 -8.43 -0.06
CA CYS A 180 2.07 -9.18 0.33
C CYS A 180 1.81 -9.16 1.85
N ILE A 181 2.77 -8.64 2.64
CA ILE A 181 2.66 -8.44 4.09
C ILE A 181 3.14 -7.01 4.41
N PRO A 182 2.31 -5.98 4.18
CA PRO A 182 2.74 -4.58 4.22
C PRO A 182 3.44 -4.13 5.50
N PRO A 183 3.03 -4.57 6.72
CA PRO A 183 3.75 -4.23 7.94
C PRO A 183 5.18 -4.78 7.96
N LYS A 184 5.38 -5.97 7.38
CA LYS A 184 6.71 -6.60 7.28
C LYS A 184 7.61 -5.88 6.28
N ALA A 185 7.03 -5.43 5.15
CA ALA A 185 7.72 -4.58 4.19
C ALA A 185 8.17 -3.26 4.82
N GLN A 186 7.30 -2.62 5.63
CA GLN A 186 7.64 -1.41 6.38
C GLN A 186 8.76 -1.66 7.39
N ALA A 187 8.70 -2.75 8.16
CA ALA A 187 9.74 -3.10 9.10
C ALA A 187 11.09 -3.31 8.39
N ALA A 188 11.09 -4.05 7.28
CA ALA A 188 12.28 -4.27 6.48
C ALA A 188 12.87 -2.95 5.93
N ALA A 189 12.03 -2.03 5.45
CA ALA A 189 12.45 -0.71 4.99
C ALA A 189 13.14 0.09 6.10
N VAL A 190 12.57 0.13 7.31
CA VAL A 190 13.14 0.84 8.45
C VAL A 190 14.45 0.18 8.93
N ILE A 191 14.49 -1.15 9.00
CA ILE A 191 15.69 -1.91 9.41
C ILE A 191 16.84 -1.68 8.43
N ALA A 192 16.54 -1.60 7.13
CA ALA A 192 17.51 -1.30 6.07
C ALA A 192 17.95 0.17 6.04
N GLY A 193 17.43 1.03 6.91
CA GLY A 193 17.79 2.46 6.97
C GLY A 193 17.20 3.30 5.83
N LEU A 194 16.16 2.82 5.16
CA LEU A 194 15.47 3.59 4.13
C LEU A 194 14.73 4.79 4.72
N HIS A 195 14.62 5.86 3.93
CA HIS A 195 13.93 7.08 4.32
C HIS A 195 12.41 6.92 4.25
N VAL A 196 11.78 6.52 5.37
CA VAL A 196 10.33 6.33 5.51
C VAL A 196 9.70 7.57 6.12
N ARG A 197 8.66 8.15 5.50
CA ARG A 197 7.98 9.37 5.97
C ARG A 197 6.47 9.28 5.84
N ALA A 198 5.74 9.83 6.81
CA ALA A 198 4.31 10.17 6.68
C ALA A 198 4.21 11.54 5.98
N VAL A 199 3.66 11.56 4.74
CA VAL A 199 3.81 12.71 3.82
C VAL A 199 2.55 13.56 3.73
N HIS A 200 1.42 12.94 3.38
CA HIS A 200 0.19 13.64 3.08
C HIS A 200 -1.00 12.90 3.70
N TYR A 201 -1.97 13.67 4.23
CA TYR A 201 -3.19 13.09 4.80
C TYR A 201 -4.24 12.91 3.71
N ILE A 202 -4.67 11.66 3.51
CA ILE A 202 -5.77 11.31 2.62
C ILE A 202 -6.78 10.52 3.45
N ASP A 203 -7.99 11.06 3.61
CA ASP A 203 -9.06 10.39 4.37
C ASP A 203 -9.62 9.21 3.56
N VAL A 204 -9.26 8.02 3.96
CA VAL A 204 -9.74 6.76 3.35
C VAL A 204 -10.82 6.08 4.19
N GLY A 205 -11.15 6.61 5.35
CA GLY A 205 -12.19 6.09 6.22
C GLY A 205 -13.59 6.45 5.76
N ARG A 206 -13.80 7.65 5.23
CA ARG A 206 -15.11 8.11 4.74
C ARG A 206 -15.58 7.40 3.48
N PRO A 207 -14.72 7.21 2.43
CA PRO A 207 -15.11 6.49 1.21
C PRO A 207 -15.36 5.01 1.42
N ASN A 208 -14.78 4.43 2.48
CA ASN A 208 -14.90 3.00 2.82
C ASN A 208 -15.50 2.83 4.23
N PRO A 209 -16.78 3.17 4.45
CA PRO A 209 -17.41 2.96 5.74
C PRO A 209 -17.39 1.46 6.06
N ILE A 210 -16.93 1.13 7.27
CA ILE A 210 -16.98 -0.22 7.82
C ILE A 210 -18.40 -0.76 7.58
N LYS A 211 -18.54 -1.78 6.75
CA LYS A 211 -19.85 -2.38 6.43
C LYS A 211 -20.46 -2.87 7.74
N ARG A 212 -21.49 -2.21 8.23
CA ARG A 212 -22.18 -2.47 9.52
C ARG A 212 -22.61 -3.93 9.75
N LYS A 213 -22.51 -4.79 8.73
CA LYS A 213 -22.83 -6.21 8.81
C LYS A 213 -21.86 -7.05 9.66
N HIS A 214 -20.67 -6.53 10.01
CA HIS A 214 -19.65 -7.30 10.75
C HIS A 214 -19.61 -7.03 12.26
N ILE A 215 -20.51 -6.22 12.81
CA ILE A 215 -20.55 -5.91 14.26
C ILE A 215 -20.81 -7.14 15.14
N ARG A 216 -21.27 -8.26 14.57
CA ARG A 216 -21.59 -9.51 15.30
C ARG A 216 -20.66 -10.70 15.05
N ARG A 217 -19.67 -10.59 14.16
CA ARG A 217 -18.60 -11.58 13.94
C ARG A 217 -17.27 -10.86 13.82
N ALA A 218 -16.21 -11.46 14.41
CA ALA A 218 -14.86 -10.95 14.23
C ALA A 218 -14.58 -10.77 12.73
N ASP A 219 -14.11 -9.57 12.32
CA ASP A 219 -13.76 -9.31 10.93
C ASP A 219 -12.51 -10.15 10.59
N PRO A 220 -12.58 -11.10 9.64
CA PRO A 220 -11.43 -11.93 9.27
C PRO A 220 -10.25 -11.09 8.79
N LEU A 221 -10.50 -9.91 8.17
CA LEU A 221 -9.47 -9.00 7.70
C LEU A 221 -8.75 -8.31 8.87
N GLU A 222 -9.46 -8.00 9.96
CA GLU A 222 -8.86 -7.46 11.18
C GLU A 222 -7.84 -8.43 11.76
N SER A 223 -8.22 -9.70 11.92
CA SER A 223 -7.33 -10.74 12.44
C SER A 223 -6.12 -10.98 11.55
N LEU A 224 -6.31 -10.97 10.22
CA LEU A 224 -5.23 -11.08 9.25
C LEU A 224 -4.22 -9.93 9.42
N ILE A 225 -4.70 -8.69 9.42
CA ILE A 225 -3.83 -7.51 9.51
C ILE A 225 -3.09 -7.47 10.86
N VAL A 226 -3.73 -7.85 11.97
CA VAL A 226 -3.06 -7.94 13.27
C VAL A 226 -1.98 -9.02 13.23
N GLY A 227 -2.26 -10.18 12.63
CA GLY A 227 -1.29 -11.26 12.42
C GLY A 227 -0.07 -10.80 11.61
N ASP A 228 -0.27 -10.05 10.54
CA ASP A 228 0.79 -9.44 9.73
C ASP A 228 1.70 -8.51 10.55
N HIS A 229 1.12 -7.75 11.49
CA HIS A 229 1.91 -6.89 12.38
C HIS A 229 2.71 -7.71 13.40
N ILE A 230 2.17 -8.83 13.90
CA ILE A 230 2.91 -9.76 14.78
C ILE A 230 4.08 -10.37 14.02
N GLU A 231 3.87 -10.78 12.75
CA GLU A 231 4.96 -11.28 11.90
C GLU A 231 6.05 -10.22 11.66
N ALA A 232 5.66 -8.95 11.47
CA ALA A 232 6.61 -7.85 11.34
C ALA A 232 7.43 -7.63 12.60
N LEU A 233 6.80 -7.70 13.79
CA LEU A 233 7.49 -7.62 15.08
C LEU A 233 8.44 -8.80 15.30
N ALA A 234 8.03 -10.02 14.95
CA ALA A 234 8.90 -11.20 15.01
C ALA A 234 10.12 -11.04 14.10
N SER A 235 9.94 -10.51 12.89
CA SER A 235 11.03 -10.22 11.97
C SER A 235 11.98 -9.15 12.51
N LEU A 236 11.47 -8.11 13.17
CA LEU A 236 12.28 -7.09 13.85
C LEU A 236 13.14 -7.72 14.94
N ILE A 237 12.54 -8.53 15.83
CA ILE A 237 13.22 -9.19 16.94
C ILE A 237 14.32 -10.12 16.42
N SER A 238 14.03 -10.90 15.38
CA SER A 238 14.99 -11.80 14.73
C SER A 238 16.19 -11.04 14.16
N ALA A 239 15.95 -9.88 13.53
CA ALA A 239 17.01 -9.09 12.91
C ALA A 239 17.83 -8.24 13.88
N THR A 240 17.28 -7.89 15.07
CA THR A 240 17.84 -6.84 15.92
C THR A 240 18.06 -7.27 17.39
N GLY A 241 17.68 -8.51 17.72
CA GLY A 241 17.73 -9.06 19.09
C GLY A 241 16.42 -8.85 19.86
N SER A 242 16.28 -9.55 20.98
CA SER A 242 15.05 -9.66 21.78
C SER A 242 14.42 -8.35 22.24
N ARG A 243 15.16 -7.25 22.15
CA ARG A 243 14.70 -5.93 22.57
C ARG A 243 14.49 -4.96 21.38
N GLY A 244 14.61 -5.40 20.13
CA GLY A 244 14.41 -4.51 18.97
C GLY A 244 15.34 -3.28 18.97
N ARG A 245 16.57 -3.40 19.47
CA ARG A 245 17.54 -2.31 19.71
C ARG A 245 17.12 -1.28 20.78
N HIS A 246 16.07 -1.53 21.56
CA HIS A 246 15.74 -0.65 22.69
C HIS A 246 16.75 -0.83 23.82
N PRO A 247 17.20 0.26 24.49
CA PRO A 247 18.20 0.19 25.54
C PRO A 247 17.68 -0.59 26.76
N ASP A 248 18.56 -1.28 27.45
CA ASP A 248 18.24 -2.00 28.70
C ASP A 248 18.49 -1.15 29.96
N ASN A 249 18.95 0.10 29.80
CA ASN A 249 19.20 1.07 30.83
C ASN A 249 20.06 0.51 31.98
N LEU A 250 21.12 -0.22 31.63
CA LEU A 250 22.09 -0.83 32.58
C LEU A 250 21.49 -1.84 33.56
N ARG A 251 20.31 -2.39 33.26
CA ARG A 251 19.67 -3.40 34.11
C ARG A 251 20.52 -4.67 34.21
N ASN A 252 20.96 -5.01 35.41
CA ASN A 252 21.72 -6.23 35.66
C ASN A 252 20.78 -7.42 35.83
N ARG A 253 20.46 -8.13 34.77
CA ARG A 253 19.51 -9.24 34.76
C ARG A 253 20.07 -10.50 35.42
N SER A 254 21.42 -10.62 35.57
CA SER A 254 22.03 -11.79 36.20
C SER A 254 21.73 -11.84 37.69
N MET A 255 21.44 -10.70 38.33
CA MET A 255 21.06 -10.61 39.73
C MET A 255 19.60 -11.04 40.02
N ALA A 256 18.81 -11.27 38.98
CA ALA A 256 17.40 -11.68 39.10
C ALA A 256 17.19 -13.19 38.87
N ARG A 257 18.29 -13.99 38.86
CA ARG A 257 18.26 -15.45 38.70
C ARG A 257 18.41 -16.13 40.04
#